data_4c8a0c6405307da9a38af510859dba19
#
_entry.id   4c8a0c6405307da9a38af510859dba19
#
_cell.length_a   1.000
_cell.length_b   1.000
_cell.length_c   1.000
_cell.angle_alpha   90.00
_cell.angle_beta   90.00
_cell.angle_gamma   90.00
#
_symmetry.space_group_name_H-M   'P 1'
#
loop_
_entity.id
_entity.type
_entity.pdbx_description
1 polymer ?
#
loop_
_entity_poly.entity_id
_entity_poly.type
_entity_poly.pdbx_seq_one_letter_code
_entity_poly.pdbx_strand_id
1 'polypeptide(L)'
;MQQETLTVGLGQRAYDIVIGPDLIDRAGSILGPIVANRHIIIVSDKTVATLHLDRLTAGLKVTARAIEHFAVAAGEASKSMTILAKLLDDILAVGVDRSVLLIAFGGGVVGDLAGFAAASLLRGVDFVQIPTSLLAQVDSSVGGKTGVNAASGKNLIGAFYQPKAVLADTSLLASLPDRELRAGYAEMVKYGLLGDAAFFDWLDVNSSAVLALEPAAIMYAIHKSCSAKARIVEADERESGKRALLNLGHTFAHAFEAEAGYNGSLLHGEAVAAGMGLAFDLSVDLGYCAPDDAAKCKAHLRAVGLPAGQADLAAGNAAPSKLIAHMKHDKKMRDGRMYFILVNAIGDAFVSGDVPPDAVEALLQRGANAV
;
A
#
# COMPACT_ATOMS: atom_id res chain seq x y z
N MET A 1 -4.11 -6.60 26.73
CA MET A 1 -3.23 -6.36 25.59
C MET A 1 -3.64 -5.04 24.99
N GLN A 2 -2.69 -4.17 24.69
CA GLN A 2 -2.98 -2.85 24.17
C GLN A 2 -3.36 -2.98 22.68
N GLN A 3 -4.53 -2.46 22.30
CA GLN A 3 -4.95 -2.34 20.92
C GLN A 3 -5.54 -0.94 20.70
N GLU A 4 -5.44 -0.43 19.49
CA GLU A 4 -6.01 0.85 19.09
C GLU A 4 -7.04 0.61 17.98
N THR A 5 -8.06 1.45 17.92
CA THR A 5 -9.07 1.38 16.87
C THR A 5 -9.23 2.74 16.24
N LEU A 6 -9.20 2.77 14.91
CA LEU A 6 -9.42 3.92 14.08
C LEU A 6 -10.62 3.66 13.17
N THR A 7 -11.60 4.55 13.14
CA THR A 7 -12.74 4.45 12.21
C THR A 7 -12.46 5.25 10.93
N VAL A 8 -12.68 4.64 9.77
CA VAL A 8 -12.72 5.32 8.46
C VAL A 8 -14.14 5.76 8.20
N GLY A 9 -14.39 7.06 8.21
CA GLY A 9 -15.71 7.68 8.23
C GLY A 9 -16.35 7.84 6.85
N LEU A 10 -16.87 6.76 6.26
CA LEU A 10 -17.51 6.74 4.93
C LEU A 10 -19.05 6.59 5.00
N GLY A 11 -19.69 7.17 6.03
CA GLY A 11 -21.13 7.07 6.24
C GLY A 11 -21.56 5.62 6.47
N GLN A 12 -22.50 5.10 5.66
CA GLN A 12 -22.98 3.72 5.78
C GLN A 12 -21.91 2.65 5.43
N ARG A 13 -20.79 3.06 4.84
CA ARG A 13 -19.64 2.20 4.49
C ARG A 13 -18.46 2.42 5.43
N ALA A 14 -18.70 3.09 6.57
CA ALA A 14 -17.69 3.24 7.60
C ALA A 14 -17.23 1.87 8.12
N TYR A 15 -15.97 1.76 8.46
CA TYR A 15 -15.38 0.55 9.01
C TYR A 15 -14.23 0.87 9.97
N ASP A 16 -13.93 -0.08 10.84
CA ASP A 16 -12.87 0.06 11.81
C ASP A 16 -11.58 -0.61 11.35
N ILE A 17 -10.46 0.03 11.67
CA ILE A 17 -9.11 -0.52 11.59
C ILE A 17 -8.66 -0.78 13.02
N VAL A 18 -8.52 -2.04 13.38
CA VAL A 18 -8.01 -2.47 14.69
C VAL A 18 -6.52 -2.77 14.55
N ILE A 19 -5.69 -2.12 15.37
CA ILE A 19 -4.22 -2.19 15.32
C ILE A 19 -3.71 -2.73 16.65
N GLY A 20 -2.86 -3.75 16.63
CA GLY A 20 -2.27 -4.30 17.86
C GLY A 20 -1.64 -5.66 17.62
N PRO A 21 -0.98 -6.22 18.65
CA PRO A 21 -0.39 -7.56 18.58
C PRO A 21 -1.44 -8.65 18.80
N ASP A 22 -1.18 -9.82 18.23
CA ASP A 22 -1.93 -11.07 18.42
C ASP A 22 -3.46 -10.94 18.17
N LEU A 23 -3.83 -10.11 17.20
CA LEU A 23 -5.24 -9.89 16.86
C LEU A 23 -5.84 -11.12 16.18
N ILE A 24 -5.07 -11.84 15.36
CA ILE A 24 -5.59 -13.00 14.62
C ILE A 24 -5.98 -14.14 15.57
N ASP A 25 -5.32 -14.29 16.71
CA ASP A 25 -5.66 -15.31 17.72
C ASP A 25 -7.01 -15.05 18.37
N ARG A 26 -7.51 -13.80 18.29
CA ARG A 26 -8.76 -13.31 18.85
C ARG A 26 -9.71 -12.78 17.77
N ALA A 27 -9.46 -13.10 16.49
CA ALA A 27 -10.19 -12.54 15.37
C ALA A 27 -11.71 -12.73 15.50
N GLY A 28 -12.16 -13.89 15.97
CA GLY A 28 -13.58 -14.17 16.19
C GLY A 28 -14.24 -13.22 17.19
N SER A 29 -13.56 -12.89 18.30
CA SER A 29 -14.08 -11.97 19.32
C SER A 29 -14.01 -10.51 18.88
N ILE A 30 -12.94 -10.11 18.18
CA ILE A 30 -12.74 -8.73 17.70
C ILE A 30 -13.73 -8.41 16.58
N LEU A 31 -13.87 -9.30 15.60
CA LEU A 31 -14.81 -9.12 14.49
C LEU A 31 -16.27 -9.35 14.89
N GLY A 32 -16.50 -10.08 16.01
CA GLY A 32 -17.81 -10.22 16.62
C GLY A 32 -18.94 -10.56 15.64
N PRO A 33 -19.97 -9.69 15.51
CA PRO A 33 -21.10 -9.94 14.63
C PRO A 33 -20.76 -10.10 13.14
N ILE A 34 -19.61 -9.56 12.70
CA ILE A 34 -19.18 -9.65 11.30
C ILE A 34 -18.90 -11.11 10.89
N VAL A 35 -18.38 -11.94 11.80
CA VAL A 35 -18.02 -13.33 11.54
C VAL A 35 -19.01 -14.34 12.12
N ALA A 36 -19.87 -13.92 13.06
CA ALA A 36 -20.74 -14.82 13.81
C ALA A 36 -21.69 -15.60 12.90
N ASN A 37 -21.62 -16.94 13.01
CA ASN A 37 -22.46 -17.88 12.28
C ASN A 37 -22.40 -17.76 10.75
N ARG A 38 -21.31 -17.20 10.19
CA ARG A 38 -21.11 -17.08 8.75
C ARG A 38 -20.23 -18.19 8.19
N HIS A 39 -20.42 -18.49 6.91
CA HIS A 39 -19.45 -19.25 6.12
C HIS A 39 -18.30 -18.31 5.77
N ILE A 40 -17.09 -18.60 6.21
CA ILE A 40 -15.89 -17.77 6.01
C ILE A 40 -15.01 -18.41 4.94
N ILE A 41 -14.64 -17.61 3.96
CA ILE A 41 -13.66 -17.96 2.93
C ILE A 41 -12.39 -17.14 3.18
N ILE A 42 -11.34 -17.81 3.62
CA ILE A 42 -10.02 -17.19 3.77
C ILE A 42 -9.29 -17.29 2.43
N VAL A 43 -8.86 -16.15 1.90
CA VAL A 43 -7.98 -16.08 0.72
C VAL A 43 -6.61 -15.61 1.18
N SER A 44 -5.57 -16.38 0.91
CA SER A 44 -4.19 -16.01 1.26
C SER A 44 -3.21 -16.38 0.13
N ASP A 45 -1.96 -15.97 0.27
CA ASP A 45 -0.87 -16.61 -0.47
C ASP A 45 -0.29 -17.80 0.31
N LYS A 46 0.46 -18.65 -0.41
CA LYS A 46 1.02 -19.90 0.15
C LYS A 46 2.00 -19.65 1.31
N THR A 47 2.75 -18.54 1.27
CA THR A 47 3.72 -18.21 2.32
C THR A 47 3.00 -17.83 3.61
N VAL A 48 2.04 -16.93 3.52
CA VAL A 48 1.22 -16.50 4.68
C VAL A 48 0.42 -17.67 5.24
N ALA A 49 -0.16 -18.51 4.37
CA ALA A 49 -0.88 -19.70 4.80
C ALA A 49 0.02 -20.63 5.64
N THR A 50 1.22 -20.92 5.15
CA THR A 50 2.16 -21.81 5.86
C THR A 50 2.54 -21.26 7.24
N LEU A 51 2.68 -19.95 7.37
CA LEU A 51 3.16 -19.31 8.60
C LEU A 51 2.04 -19.06 9.63
N HIS A 52 0.83 -18.72 9.19
CA HIS A 52 -0.14 -18.07 10.07
C HIS A 52 -1.57 -18.59 9.97
N LEU A 53 -1.91 -19.44 8.98
CA LEU A 53 -3.31 -19.87 8.73
C LEU A 53 -3.92 -20.59 9.93
N ASP A 54 -3.16 -21.47 10.58
CA ASP A 54 -3.65 -22.24 11.71
C ASP A 54 -4.03 -21.35 12.89
N ARG A 55 -3.23 -20.29 13.17
CA ARG A 55 -3.54 -19.29 14.20
C ARG A 55 -4.85 -18.56 13.90
N LEU A 56 -4.99 -18.03 12.68
CA LEU A 56 -6.21 -17.32 12.27
C LEU A 56 -7.44 -18.24 12.34
N THR A 57 -7.32 -19.46 11.80
CA THR A 57 -8.40 -20.44 11.81
C THR A 57 -8.84 -20.79 13.23
N ALA A 58 -7.89 -21.00 14.15
CA ALA A 58 -8.18 -21.22 15.56
C ALA A 58 -8.92 -20.02 16.19
N GLY A 59 -8.46 -18.79 15.90
CA GLY A 59 -9.09 -17.56 16.40
C GLY A 59 -10.52 -17.31 15.89
N LEU A 60 -10.89 -17.88 14.72
CA LEU A 60 -12.22 -17.75 14.12
C LEU A 60 -13.17 -18.90 14.48
N LYS A 61 -12.65 -20.09 14.77
CA LYS A 61 -13.40 -21.37 14.84
C LYS A 61 -14.56 -21.37 15.83
N VAL A 62 -14.48 -20.60 16.89
CA VAL A 62 -15.53 -20.54 17.93
C VAL A 62 -16.78 -19.79 17.46
N THR A 63 -16.65 -18.90 16.47
CA THR A 63 -17.71 -17.98 16.03
C THR A 63 -18.22 -18.28 14.62
N ALA A 64 -17.39 -18.86 13.77
CA ALA A 64 -17.74 -19.18 12.38
C ALA A 64 -18.62 -20.44 12.28
N ARG A 65 -19.52 -20.46 11.28
CA ARG A 65 -20.30 -21.67 10.91
C ARG A 65 -19.45 -22.69 10.17
N ALA A 66 -18.65 -22.23 9.23
CA ALA A 66 -17.71 -23.01 8.43
C ALA A 66 -16.54 -22.13 8.00
N ILE A 67 -15.38 -22.72 7.78
CA ILE A 67 -14.18 -22.03 7.29
C ILE A 67 -13.58 -22.86 6.17
N GLU A 68 -13.42 -22.21 5.00
CA GLU A 68 -12.70 -22.74 3.85
C GLU A 68 -11.50 -21.83 3.55
N HIS A 69 -10.48 -22.39 2.92
CA HIS A 69 -9.26 -21.67 2.60
C HIS A 69 -8.83 -21.92 1.15
N PHE A 70 -8.49 -20.83 0.45
CA PHE A 70 -7.93 -20.85 -0.89
C PHE A 70 -6.60 -20.08 -0.93
N ALA A 71 -5.53 -20.76 -1.36
CA ALA A 71 -4.20 -20.16 -1.46
C ALA A 71 -3.81 -19.89 -2.92
N VAL A 72 -3.37 -18.66 -3.19
CA VAL A 72 -2.73 -18.30 -4.45
C VAL A 72 -1.19 -18.35 -4.32
N ALA A 73 -0.48 -18.27 -5.43
CA ALA A 73 0.97 -18.10 -5.38
C ALA A 73 1.34 -16.73 -4.79
N ALA A 74 2.44 -16.64 -4.05
CA ALA A 74 2.95 -15.35 -3.60
C ALA A 74 3.45 -14.51 -4.77
N GLY A 75 3.33 -13.19 -4.66
CA GLY A 75 3.86 -12.21 -5.61
C GLY A 75 2.84 -11.66 -6.62
N GLU A 76 3.27 -10.61 -7.32
CA GLU A 76 2.43 -9.75 -8.18
C GLU A 76 1.78 -10.53 -9.35
N ALA A 77 2.39 -11.63 -9.81
CA ALA A 77 1.84 -12.45 -10.89
C ALA A 77 0.47 -13.07 -10.56
N SER A 78 0.15 -13.23 -9.27
CA SER A 78 -1.16 -13.71 -8.83
C SER A 78 -2.28 -12.69 -8.99
N LYS A 79 -1.94 -11.43 -9.18
CA LYS A 79 -2.89 -10.33 -9.32
C LYS A 79 -3.36 -10.21 -10.77
N SER A 80 -4.07 -11.21 -11.28
CA SER A 80 -4.49 -11.33 -12.68
C SER A 80 -5.93 -11.79 -12.84
N MET A 81 -6.56 -11.50 -13.99
CA MET A 81 -7.92 -11.96 -14.31
C MET A 81 -8.03 -13.49 -14.33
N THR A 82 -6.99 -14.19 -14.77
CA THR A 82 -6.97 -15.67 -14.80
C THR A 82 -7.06 -16.26 -13.39
N ILE A 83 -6.27 -15.72 -12.46
CA ILE A 83 -6.29 -16.17 -11.06
C ILE A 83 -7.60 -15.76 -10.38
N LEU A 84 -8.10 -14.55 -10.65
CA LEU A 84 -9.40 -14.11 -10.14
C LEU A 84 -10.53 -15.02 -10.60
N ALA A 85 -10.63 -15.34 -11.90
CA ALA A 85 -11.66 -16.24 -12.43
C ALA A 85 -11.61 -17.61 -11.76
N LYS A 86 -10.41 -18.21 -11.67
CA LYS A 86 -10.24 -19.47 -10.98
C LYS A 86 -10.66 -19.40 -9.50
N LEU A 87 -10.26 -18.35 -8.78
CA LEU A 87 -10.63 -18.16 -7.38
C LEU A 87 -12.15 -18.07 -7.20
N LEU A 88 -12.85 -17.34 -8.08
CA LEU A 88 -14.30 -17.22 -8.05
C LEU A 88 -14.99 -18.57 -8.31
N ASP A 89 -14.52 -19.34 -9.29
CA ASP A 89 -15.05 -20.66 -9.59
C ASP A 89 -14.84 -21.63 -8.41
N ASP A 90 -13.64 -21.64 -7.82
CA ASP A 90 -13.32 -22.47 -6.65
C ASP A 90 -14.22 -22.12 -5.45
N ILE A 91 -14.46 -20.82 -5.19
CA ILE A 91 -15.36 -20.35 -4.11
C ILE A 91 -16.82 -20.76 -4.40
N LEU A 92 -17.29 -20.62 -5.63
CA LEU A 92 -18.65 -21.01 -6.00
C LEU A 92 -18.87 -22.53 -5.90
N ALA A 93 -17.84 -23.32 -6.17
CA ALA A 93 -17.91 -24.80 -6.10
C ALA A 93 -18.18 -25.33 -4.68
N VAL A 94 -17.83 -24.58 -3.62
CA VAL A 94 -18.14 -24.97 -2.24
C VAL A 94 -19.56 -24.60 -1.78
N GLY A 95 -20.39 -24.04 -2.68
CA GLY A 95 -21.81 -23.82 -2.42
C GLY A 95 -22.10 -22.64 -1.49
N VAL A 96 -21.44 -21.50 -1.69
CA VAL A 96 -21.63 -20.27 -0.92
C VAL A 96 -22.92 -19.53 -1.30
N ASP A 97 -23.51 -18.85 -0.35
CA ASP A 97 -24.62 -17.91 -0.52
C ASP A 97 -24.18 -16.47 -0.25
N ARG A 98 -25.07 -15.48 -0.37
CA ARG A 98 -24.76 -14.05 -0.16
C ARG A 98 -24.36 -13.68 1.27
N SER A 99 -24.54 -14.57 2.23
CA SER A 99 -24.11 -14.35 3.62
C SER A 99 -22.62 -14.73 3.83
N VAL A 100 -21.94 -15.28 2.81
CA VAL A 100 -20.51 -15.58 2.88
C VAL A 100 -19.69 -14.36 3.24
N LEU A 101 -18.63 -14.57 3.99
CA LEU A 101 -17.64 -13.52 4.31
C LEU A 101 -16.28 -13.91 3.73
N LEU A 102 -15.69 -13.07 2.91
CA LEU A 102 -14.31 -13.24 2.48
C LEU A 102 -13.36 -12.61 3.49
N ILE A 103 -12.25 -13.28 3.81
CA ILE A 103 -11.14 -12.71 4.57
C ILE A 103 -9.93 -12.68 3.65
N ALA A 104 -9.46 -11.48 3.32
CA ALA A 104 -8.21 -11.26 2.63
C ALA A 104 -7.07 -11.32 3.65
N PHE A 105 -6.35 -12.44 3.71
CA PHE A 105 -5.28 -12.71 4.66
C PHE A 105 -3.92 -12.73 3.96
N GLY A 106 -3.24 -11.59 3.85
CA GLY A 106 -1.99 -11.48 3.11
C GLY A 106 -1.52 -10.05 2.91
N GLY A 107 -0.52 -9.88 2.05
CA GLY A 107 -0.05 -8.57 1.62
C GLY A 107 -1.02 -7.87 0.66
N GLY A 108 -0.58 -6.74 0.06
CA GLY A 108 -1.40 -5.93 -0.84
C GLY A 108 -1.95 -6.69 -2.06
N VAL A 109 -1.19 -7.64 -2.60
CA VAL A 109 -1.64 -8.50 -3.72
C VAL A 109 -2.88 -9.30 -3.34
N VAL A 110 -2.87 -9.93 -2.16
CA VAL A 110 -4.00 -10.72 -1.65
C VAL A 110 -5.17 -9.80 -1.31
N GLY A 111 -4.90 -8.65 -0.67
CA GLY A 111 -5.92 -7.66 -0.35
C GLY A 111 -6.70 -7.17 -1.57
N ASP A 112 -5.98 -6.82 -2.64
CA ASP A 112 -6.57 -6.34 -3.88
C ASP A 112 -7.33 -7.44 -4.62
N LEU A 113 -6.75 -8.64 -4.75
CA LEU A 113 -7.37 -9.78 -5.42
C LEU A 113 -8.64 -10.24 -4.70
N ALA A 114 -8.55 -10.49 -3.39
CA ALA A 114 -9.68 -10.98 -2.60
C ALA A 114 -10.77 -9.90 -2.44
N GLY A 115 -10.39 -8.63 -2.30
CA GLY A 115 -11.34 -7.53 -2.28
C GLY A 115 -12.11 -7.39 -3.60
N PHE A 116 -11.44 -7.58 -4.74
CA PHE A 116 -12.11 -7.56 -6.05
C PHE A 116 -12.93 -8.83 -6.28
N ALA A 117 -12.48 -9.98 -5.78
CA ALA A 117 -13.30 -11.19 -5.74
C ALA A 117 -14.59 -10.95 -4.94
N ALA A 118 -14.51 -10.34 -3.75
CA ALA A 118 -15.67 -10.02 -2.93
C ALA A 118 -16.64 -9.05 -3.64
N ALA A 119 -16.11 -8.03 -4.33
CA ALA A 119 -16.92 -7.10 -5.10
C ALA A 119 -17.66 -7.77 -6.27
N SER A 120 -17.09 -8.83 -6.85
CA SER A 120 -17.62 -9.52 -8.03
C SER A 120 -18.51 -10.72 -7.69
N LEU A 121 -18.17 -11.46 -6.62
CA LEU A 121 -18.87 -12.65 -6.18
C LEU A 121 -20.33 -12.34 -5.81
N LEU A 122 -21.31 -13.05 -6.43
CA LEU A 122 -22.75 -12.88 -6.19
C LEU A 122 -23.25 -11.43 -6.27
N ARG A 123 -22.56 -10.56 -7.02
CA ARG A 123 -22.76 -9.10 -7.15
C ARG A 123 -22.40 -8.29 -5.92
N GLY A 124 -21.49 -8.79 -5.11
CA GLY A 124 -20.97 -8.17 -3.90
C GLY A 124 -21.31 -8.96 -2.65
N VAL A 125 -20.26 -9.39 -1.95
CA VAL A 125 -20.33 -10.01 -0.61
C VAL A 125 -19.40 -9.26 0.34
N ASP A 126 -19.68 -9.35 1.64
CA ASP A 126 -18.83 -8.71 2.64
C ASP A 126 -17.41 -9.26 2.64
N PHE A 127 -16.44 -8.42 2.95
CA PHE A 127 -15.08 -8.89 3.19
C PHE A 127 -14.40 -8.13 4.33
N VAL A 128 -13.36 -8.76 4.89
CA VAL A 128 -12.47 -8.23 5.92
C VAL A 128 -11.04 -8.31 5.40
N GLN A 129 -10.20 -7.34 5.74
CA GLN A 129 -8.78 -7.39 5.46
C GLN A 129 -7.98 -7.71 6.73
N ILE A 130 -7.04 -8.64 6.62
CA ILE A 130 -6.04 -8.94 7.64
C ILE A 130 -4.66 -8.82 6.95
N PRO A 131 -4.14 -7.57 6.85
CA PRO A 131 -2.89 -7.31 6.16
C PRO A 131 -1.70 -7.88 6.93
N THR A 132 -0.83 -8.62 6.22
CA THR A 132 0.33 -9.32 6.82
C THR A 132 1.67 -8.68 6.48
N SER A 133 1.71 -7.69 5.59
CA SER A 133 2.89 -6.88 5.32
C SER A 133 2.72 -5.46 5.84
N LEU A 134 3.82 -4.78 6.18
CA LEU A 134 3.77 -3.41 6.68
C LEU A 134 3.13 -2.46 5.66
N LEU A 135 3.50 -2.58 4.38
CA LEU A 135 2.90 -1.81 3.29
C LEU A 135 1.37 -2.00 3.25
N ALA A 136 0.90 -3.23 3.43
CA ALA A 136 -0.53 -3.48 3.45
C ALA A 136 -1.20 -2.91 4.70
N GLN A 137 -0.57 -2.98 5.86
CA GLN A 137 -1.11 -2.42 7.10
C GLN A 137 -1.26 -0.90 7.04
N VAL A 138 -0.30 -0.19 6.44
CA VAL A 138 -0.29 1.28 6.46
C VAL A 138 -0.90 1.92 5.20
N ASP A 139 -1.03 1.16 4.11
CA ASP A 139 -1.47 1.72 2.84
C ASP A 139 -2.55 0.88 2.15
N SER A 140 -2.26 -0.25 1.53
CA SER A 140 -3.17 -0.89 0.57
C SER A 140 -4.49 -1.37 1.19
N SER A 141 -4.56 -1.71 2.49
CA SER A 141 -5.80 -2.11 3.15
C SER A 141 -6.77 -0.95 3.43
N VAL A 142 -6.36 0.31 3.23
CA VAL A 142 -7.17 1.49 3.55
C VAL A 142 -7.66 2.16 2.26
N GLY A 143 -8.99 2.42 2.18
CA GLY A 143 -9.58 3.21 1.10
C GLY A 143 -10.14 2.42 -0.07
N GLY A 144 -10.29 1.08 0.09
CA GLY A 144 -11.14 0.23 -0.75
C GLY A 144 -10.75 0.10 -2.22
N LYS A 145 -9.52 0.45 -2.61
CA LYS A 145 -9.02 0.14 -3.94
C LYS A 145 -8.78 -1.36 -4.02
N THR A 146 -9.51 -2.05 -4.88
CA THR A 146 -9.35 -3.49 -5.13
C THR A 146 -9.23 -3.74 -6.62
N GLY A 147 -8.49 -4.75 -7.05
CA GLY A 147 -8.34 -4.99 -8.46
C GLY A 147 -7.22 -5.93 -8.85
N VAL A 148 -7.09 -6.10 -10.16
CA VAL A 148 -6.08 -6.95 -10.79
C VAL A 148 -5.38 -6.21 -11.93
N ASN A 149 -4.26 -6.76 -12.34
CA ASN A 149 -3.47 -6.23 -13.45
C ASN A 149 -4.07 -6.66 -14.80
N ALA A 150 -3.87 -5.82 -15.80
CA ALA A 150 -4.17 -6.12 -17.19
C ALA A 150 -2.87 -6.20 -18.00
N ALA A 151 -2.93 -6.72 -19.21
CA ALA A 151 -1.78 -6.74 -20.13
C ALA A 151 -1.23 -5.34 -20.42
N SER A 152 -2.08 -4.31 -20.35
CA SER A 152 -1.72 -2.90 -20.58
C SER A 152 -1.18 -2.17 -19.35
N GLY A 153 -1.18 -2.78 -18.14
CA GLY A 153 -0.63 -2.16 -16.93
C GLY A 153 -1.22 -2.66 -15.62
N LYS A 154 -0.61 -2.22 -14.51
CA LYS A 154 -1.03 -2.57 -13.15
C LYS A 154 -2.35 -1.89 -12.76
N ASN A 155 -3.17 -2.60 -11.96
CA ASN A 155 -4.35 -2.07 -11.28
C ASN A 155 -5.40 -1.42 -12.21
N LEU A 156 -5.49 -1.86 -13.47
CA LEU A 156 -6.39 -1.25 -14.44
C LEU A 156 -7.82 -1.78 -14.38
N ILE A 157 -8.01 -2.94 -13.77
CA ILE A 157 -9.31 -3.61 -13.65
C ILE A 157 -9.60 -3.78 -12.16
N GLY A 158 -10.71 -3.20 -11.68
CA GLY A 158 -11.02 -3.25 -10.24
C GLY A 158 -12.28 -2.50 -9.85
N ALA A 159 -12.47 -2.40 -8.55
CA ALA A 159 -13.59 -1.70 -7.93
C ALA A 159 -13.15 -0.92 -6.69
N PHE A 160 -13.85 0.16 -6.39
CA PHE A 160 -13.83 0.75 -5.05
C PHE A 160 -14.80 -0.03 -4.17
N TYR A 161 -14.27 -0.92 -3.34
CA TYR A 161 -15.03 -1.80 -2.46
C TYR A 161 -14.47 -1.79 -1.05
N GLN A 162 -15.24 -1.25 -0.09
CA GLN A 162 -14.76 -1.05 1.28
C GLN A 162 -14.91 -2.34 2.10
N PRO A 163 -13.89 -2.69 2.92
CA PRO A 163 -14.01 -3.82 3.84
C PRO A 163 -14.98 -3.50 4.99
N LYS A 164 -15.47 -4.52 5.68
CA LYS A 164 -16.25 -4.37 6.91
C LYS A 164 -15.38 -4.08 8.12
N ALA A 165 -14.13 -4.51 8.10
CA ALA A 165 -13.11 -4.22 9.09
C ALA A 165 -11.70 -4.50 8.52
N VAL A 166 -10.69 -3.92 9.15
CA VAL A 166 -9.27 -4.24 8.92
C VAL A 166 -8.66 -4.63 10.27
N LEU A 167 -7.97 -5.79 10.33
CA LEU A 167 -7.19 -6.20 11.48
C LEU A 167 -5.71 -6.10 11.14
N ALA A 168 -5.06 -5.03 11.58
CA ALA A 168 -3.62 -4.82 11.42
C ALA A 168 -2.86 -5.43 12.61
N ASP A 169 -2.65 -6.75 12.55
CA ASP A 169 -1.93 -7.49 13.58
C ASP A 169 -0.43 -7.26 13.44
N THR A 170 0.13 -6.50 14.37
CA THR A 170 1.56 -6.14 14.35
C THR A 170 2.47 -7.33 14.61
N SER A 171 1.99 -8.39 15.27
CA SER A 171 2.80 -9.61 15.51
C SER A 171 3.16 -10.36 14.23
N LEU A 172 2.37 -10.19 13.15
CA LEU A 172 2.63 -10.81 11.85
C LEU A 172 3.89 -10.24 11.16
N LEU A 173 4.25 -9.00 11.48
CA LEU A 173 5.41 -8.32 10.89
C LEU A 173 6.74 -8.98 11.25
N ALA A 174 6.80 -9.71 12.34
CA ALA A 174 8.00 -10.44 12.76
C ALA A 174 8.42 -11.54 11.75
N SER A 175 7.50 -12.02 10.92
CA SER A 175 7.77 -12.99 9.86
C SER A 175 8.08 -12.36 8.50
N LEU A 176 7.97 -11.03 8.39
CA LEU A 176 8.20 -10.31 7.15
C LEU A 176 9.71 -10.13 6.91
N PRO A 177 10.23 -10.40 5.70
CA PRO A 177 11.62 -10.11 5.37
C PRO A 177 11.96 -8.63 5.59
N ASP A 178 13.16 -8.32 6.08
CA ASP A 178 13.62 -6.96 6.40
C ASP A 178 13.47 -5.99 5.20
N ARG A 179 13.76 -6.46 3.97
CA ARG A 179 13.60 -5.67 2.75
C ARG A 179 12.13 -5.27 2.52
N GLU A 180 11.18 -6.17 2.77
CA GLU A 180 9.75 -5.90 2.66
C GLU A 180 9.25 -4.99 3.80
N LEU A 181 9.83 -5.12 4.99
CA LEU A 181 9.53 -4.23 6.11
C LEU A 181 9.95 -2.79 5.77
N ARG A 182 11.18 -2.60 5.25
CA ARG A 182 11.67 -1.28 4.80
C ARG A 182 10.83 -0.72 3.66
N ALA A 183 10.43 -1.56 2.70
CA ALA A 183 9.53 -1.14 1.63
C ALA A 183 8.19 -0.60 2.17
N GLY A 184 7.61 -1.24 3.20
CA GLY A 184 6.43 -0.72 3.88
C GLY A 184 6.69 0.58 4.66
N TYR A 185 7.88 0.70 5.27
CA TYR A 185 8.30 1.91 5.97
C TYR A 185 8.38 3.14 5.05
N ALA A 186 8.74 2.98 3.78
CA ALA A 186 8.73 4.07 2.80
C ALA A 186 7.34 4.74 2.69
N GLU A 187 6.27 3.97 2.79
CA GLU A 187 4.90 4.49 2.80
C GLU A 187 4.57 5.27 4.09
N MET A 188 5.13 4.88 5.24
CA MET A 188 5.01 5.70 6.47
C MET A 188 5.70 7.06 6.29
N VAL A 189 6.92 7.06 5.76
CA VAL A 189 7.68 8.28 5.45
C VAL A 189 6.88 9.18 4.52
N LYS A 190 6.24 8.61 3.50
CA LYS A 190 5.39 9.36 2.57
C LYS A 190 4.32 10.19 3.29
N TYR A 191 3.64 9.64 4.31
CA TYR A 191 2.61 10.40 5.04
C TYR A 191 3.19 11.58 5.82
N GLY A 192 4.38 11.43 6.38
CA GLY A 192 5.11 12.54 6.99
C GLY A 192 5.44 13.63 5.98
N LEU A 193 6.01 13.24 4.84
CA LEU A 193 6.44 14.15 3.80
C LEU A 193 5.30 14.89 3.11
N LEU A 194 4.15 14.25 2.91
CA LEU A 194 3.04 14.83 2.16
C LEU A 194 2.13 15.76 2.98
N GLY A 195 2.08 15.63 4.33
CA GLY A 195 1.09 16.39 5.09
C GLY A 195 1.21 16.36 6.61
N ASP A 196 2.30 15.80 7.20
CA ASP A 196 2.51 15.77 8.66
C ASP A 196 4.01 15.85 9.00
N ALA A 197 4.58 17.07 8.96
CA ALA A 197 5.98 17.31 9.28
C ALA A 197 6.36 16.77 10.68
N ALA A 198 5.47 16.90 11.66
CA ALA A 198 5.72 16.40 13.01
C ALA A 198 5.83 14.86 13.04
N PHE A 199 5.07 14.16 12.19
CA PHE A 199 5.21 12.72 12.03
C PHE A 199 6.52 12.35 11.34
N PHE A 200 6.95 13.13 10.34
CA PHE A 200 8.27 12.93 9.72
C PHE A 200 9.39 13.10 10.74
N ASP A 201 9.37 14.19 11.53
CA ASP A 201 10.36 14.42 12.59
C ASP A 201 10.39 13.31 13.64
N TRP A 202 9.19 12.77 13.98
CA TRP A 202 9.09 11.65 14.88
C TRP A 202 9.70 10.37 14.27
N LEU A 203 9.45 10.09 12.97
CA LEU A 203 10.05 8.96 12.25
C LEU A 203 11.57 9.09 12.17
N ASP A 204 12.08 10.30 11.97
CA ASP A 204 13.52 10.57 11.90
C ASP A 204 14.26 10.16 13.18
N VAL A 205 13.64 10.40 14.33
CA VAL A 205 14.18 10.02 15.65
C VAL A 205 13.93 8.54 15.99
N ASN A 206 12.77 7.97 15.59
CA ASN A 206 12.30 6.67 16.05
C ASN A 206 12.38 5.56 14.99
N SER A 207 13.01 5.81 13.84
CA SER A 207 13.09 4.84 12.74
C SER A 207 13.64 3.48 13.16
N SER A 208 14.67 3.46 13.98
CA SER A 208 15.28 2.22 14.49
C SER A 208 14.30 1.41 15.34
N ALA A 209 13.52 2.06 16.22
CA ALA A 209 12.53 1.39 17.07
C ALA A 209 11.35 0.83 16.22
N VAL A 210 10.92 1.59 15.20
CA VAL A 210 9.88 1.13 14.26
C VAL A 210 10.35 -0.08 13.47
N LEU A 211 11.54 -0.04 12.90
CA LEU A 211 12.11 -1.14 12.11
C LEU A 211 12.50 -2.35 12.98
N ALA A 212 12.80 -2.14 14.27
CA ALA A 212 12.97 -3.21 15.25
C ALA A 212 11.63 -3.80 15.75
N LEU A 213 10.50 -3.31 15.23
CA LEU A 213 9.14 -3.72 15.62
C LEU A 213 8.85 -3.53 17.11
N GLU A 214 9.46 -2.52 17.75
CA GLU A 214 9.15 -2.20 19.14
C GLU A 214 7.65 -1.88 19.27
N PRO A 215 6.91 -2.56 20.18
CA PRO A 215 5.44 -2.55 20.14
C PRO A 215 4.81 -1.15 20.16
N ALA A 216 5.31 -0.25 20.99
CA ALA A 216 4.75 1.11 21.06
C ALA A 216 5.08 1.93 19.80
N ALA A 217 6.29 1.81 19.27
CA ALA A 217 6.74 2.56 18.10
C ALA A 217 6.02 2.11 16.83
N ILE A 218 5.94 0.80 16.59
CA ILE A 218 5.29 0.27 15.39
C ILE A 218 3.78 0.54 15.40
N MET A 219 3.09 0.37 16.54
CA MET A 219 1.68 0.67 16.68
C MET A 219 1.38 2.14 16.41
N TYR A 220 2.16 3.05 17.00
CA TYR A 220 2.03 4.49 16.79
C TYR A 220 2.21 4.86 15.30
N ALA A 221 3.26 4.32 14.65
CA ALA A 221 3.55 4.62 13.25
C ALA A 221 2.44 4.09 12.31
N ILE A 222 1.92 2.87 12.54
CA ILE A 222 0.79 2.32 11.78
C ILE A 222 -0.46 3.17 12.00
N HIS A 223 -0.80 3.50 13.25
CA HIS A 223 -1.97 4.31 13.58
C HIS A 223 -1.90 5.70 12.91
N LYS A 224 -0.76 6.38 12.96
CA LYS A 224 -0.55 7.68 12.30
C LYS A 224 -0.69 7.58 10.78
N SER A 225 -0.10 6.56 10.16
CA SER A 225 -0.21 6.33 8.71
C SER A 225 -1.64 6.07 8.27
N CYS A 226 -2.34 5.14 8.96
CA CYS A 226 -3.75 4.85 8.70
C CYS A 226 -4.63 6.08 8.90
N SER A 227 -4.40 6.88 9.95
CA SER A 227 -5.15 8.10 10.22
C SER A 227 -4.95 9.16 9.14
N ALA A 228 -3.70 9.32 8.65
CA ALA A 228 -3.42 10.24 7.55
C ALA A 228 -4.13 9.81 6.26
N LYS A 229 -4.07 8.51 5.92
CA LYS A 229 -4.76 7.99 4.75
C LYS A 229 -6.28 8.07 4.87
N ALA A 230 -6.84 7.70 6.02
CA ALA A 230 -8.29 7.75 6.28
C ALA A 230 -8.84 9.15 6.02
N ARG A 231 -8.22 10.20 6.58
CA ARG A 231 -8.63 11.61 6.33
C ARG A 231 -8.66 11.99 4.85
N ILE A 232 -7.68 11.51 4.07
CA ILE A 232 -7.62 11.81 2.64
C ILE A 232 -8.71 11.02 1.89
N VAL A 233 -8.93 9.74 2.25
CA VAL A 233 -9.97 8.89 1.66
C VAL A 233 -11.37 9.41 1.99
N GLU A 234 -11.62 9.85 3.22
CA GLU A 234 -12.90 10.45 3.64
C GLU A 234 -13.21 11.73 2.85
N ALA A 235 -12.20 12.53 2.55
CA ALA A 235 -12.35 13.74 1.75
C ALA A 235 -12.50 13.47 0.24
N ASP A 236 -11.97 12.35 -0.26
CA ASP A 236 -11.97 12.00 -1.70
C ASP A 236 -11.87 10.48 -1.90
N GLU A 237 -12.97 9.77 -1.68
CA GLU A 237 -12.99 8.31 -1.75
C GLU A 237 -12.59 7.76 -3.14
N ARG A 238 -13.01 8.44 -4.22
CA ARG A 238 -12.87 7.96 -5.60
C ARG A 238 -11.69 8.57 -6.37
N GLU A 239 -10.78 9.26 -5.67
CA GLU A 239 -9.57 9.84 -6.28
C GLU A 239 -9.87 10.84 -7.42
N SER A 240 -10.80 11.74 -7.15
CA SER A 240 -11.16 12.83 -8.08
C SER A 240 -10.33 14.12 -7.89
N GLY A 241 -9.61 14.25 -6.77
CA GLY A 241 -8.89 15.47 -6.41
C GLY A 241 -7.80 15.26 -5.36
N LYS A 242 -8.10 15.51 -4.08
CA LYS A 242 -7.13 15.52 -2.97
C LYS A 242 -6.39 14.19 -2.77
N ARG A 243 -7.01 13.06 -3.11
CA ARG A 243 -6.40 11.74 -2.98
C ARG A 243 -5.15 11.58 -3.88
N ALA A 244 -5.01 12.41 -4.92
CA ALA A 244 -3.82 12.43 -5.75
C ALA A 244 -2.53 12.71 -4.96
N LEU A 245 -2.59 13.43 -3.83
CA LEU A 245 -1.43 13.68 -2.96
C LEU A 245 -0.76 12.40 -2.45
N LEU A 246 -1.53 11.30 -2.29
CA LEU A 246 -0.99 10.00 -1.92
C LEU A 246 0.02 9.43 -2.93
N ASN A 247 0.08 10.03 -4.12
CA ASN A 247 1.02 9.64 -5.15
C ASN A 247 2.35 10.42 -5.12
N LEU A 248 2.74 11.03 -3.98
CA LEU A 248 4.07 11.62 -3.83
C LEU A 248 5.15 10.57 -4.16
N GLY A 249 6.04 10.89 -5.10
CA GLY A 249 7.06 9.97 -5.60
C GLY A 249 6.60 8.95 -6.66
N HIS A 250 5.30 8.64 -6.75
CA HIS A 250 4.79 7.52 -7.56
C HIS A 250 4.95 7.72 -9.07
N THR A 251 5.00 8.93 -9.58
CA THR A 251 5.23 9.16 -11.03
C THR A 251 6.60 8.61 -11.45
N PHE A 252 7.64 8.83 -10.64
CA PHE A 252 8.96 8.25 -10.85
C PHE A 252 8.98 6.76 -10.51
N ALA A 253 8.37 6.37 -9.39
CA ALA A 253 8.33 4.99 -8.92
C ALA A 253 7.76 4.04 -9.97
N HIS A 254 6.61 4.35 -10.55
CA HIS A 254 5.99 3.52 -11.60
C HIS A 254 6.87 3.39 -12.84
N ALA A 255 7.62 4.44 -13.21
CA ALA A 255 8.56 4.35 -14.32
C ALA A 255 9.72 3.40 -14.00
N PHE A 256 10.25 3.42 -12.76
CA PHE A 256 11.28 2.48 -12.33
C PHE A 256 10.77 1.05 -12.23
N GLU A 257 9.56 0.83 -11.71
CA GLU A 257 8.93 -0.49 -11.67
C GLU A 257 8.70 -1.06 -13.07
N ALA A 258 8.27 -0.20 -14.03
CA ALA A 258 8.06 -0.60 -15.42
C ALA A 258 9.39 -0.98 -16.09
N GLU A 259 10.45 -0.20 -15.89
CA GLU A 259 11.79 -0.52 -16.42
C GLU A 259 12.36 -1.79 -15.79
N ALA A 260 12.11 -2.05 -14.50
CA ALA A 260 12.46 -3.29 -13.81
C ALA A 260 11.61 -4.50 -14.23
N GLY A 261 10.54 -4.30 -15.03
CA GLY A 261 9.70 -5.39 -15.56
C GLY A 261 8.80 -6.06 -14.55
N TYR A 262 8.51 -5.43 -13.40
CA TYR A 262 7.61 -5.93 -12.34
C TYR A 262 7.92 -7.35 -11.82
N ASN A 263 9.19 -7.74 -11.89
CA ASN A 263 9.64 -9.10 -11.58
C ASN A 263 10.06 -9.32 -10.11
N GLY A 264 9.87 -8.32 -9.25
CA GLY A 264 10.25 -8.34 -7.84
C GLY A 264 11.71 -7.96 -7.56
N SER A 265 12.52 -7.65 -8.60
CA SER A 265 13.88 -7.15 -8.43
C SER A 265 13.91 -5.77 -7.74
N LEU A 266 12.88 -4.95 -7.98
CA LEU A 266 12.62 -3.68 -7.33
C LEU A 266 11.26 -3.76 -6.62
N LEU A 267 11.25 -3.54 -5.30
CA LEU A 267 10.02 -3.48 -4.52
C LEU A 267 9.35 -2.12 -4.69
N HIS A 268 8.01 -2.10 -4.60
CA HIS A 268 7.22 -0.88 -4.72
C HIS A 268 7.69 0.24 -3.78
N GLY A 269 7.88 -0.05 -2.49
CA GLY A 269 8.34 0.93 -1.52
C GLY A 269 9.76 1.45 -1.76
N GLU A 270 10.65 0.63 -2.34
CA GLU A 270 11.97 1.09 -2.79
C GLU A 270 11.84 2.10 -3.94
N ALA A 271 11.01 1.78 -4.93
CA ALA A 271 10.72 2.68 -6.04
C ALA A 271 10.10 4.00 -5.56
N VAL A 272 9.14 3.93 -4.62
CA VAL A 272 8.48 5.10 -4.02
C VAL A 272 9.47 5.95 -3.23
N ALA A 273 10.36 5.34 -2.46
CA ALA A 273 11.40 6.05 -1.70
C ALA A 273 12.31 6.86 -2.64
N ALA A 274 12.86 6.21 -3.69
CA ALA A 274 13.66 6.90 -4.70
C ALA A 274 12.85 8.02 -5.39
N GLY A 275 11.60 7.75 -5.70
CA GLY A 275 10.69 8.71 -6.33
C GLY A 275 10.38 9.91 -5.44
N MET A 276 10.25 9.73 -4.12
CA MET A 276 10.10 10.85 -3.17
C MET A 276 11.34 11.75 -3.18
N GLY A 277 12.55 11.16 -3.12
CA GLY A 277 13.79 11.94 -3.25
C GLY A 277 13.84 12.75 -4.54
N LEU A 278 13.44 12.18 -5.67
CA LEU A 278 13.37 12.90 -6.95
C LEU A 278 12.26 13.98 -6.96
N ALA A 279 11.13 13.74 -6.31
CA ALA A 279 10.08 14.77 -6.20
C ALA A 279 10.55 15.98 -5.39
N PHE A 280 11.34 15.76 -4.34
CA PHE A 280 12.00 16.85 -3.59
C PHE A 280 13.05 17.57 -4.42
N ASP A 281 13.94 16.83 -5.12
CA ASP A 281 14.94 17.45 -5.99
C ASP A 281 14.28 18.30 -7.10
N LEU A 282 13.20 17.79 -7.71
CA LEU A 282 12.45 18.54 -8.72
C LEU A 282 11.79 19.80 -8.12
N SER A 283 11.29 19.72 -6.89
CA SER A 283 10.70 20.86 -6.20
C SER A 283 11.75 21.95 -5.89
N VAL A 284 12.98 21.55 -5.57
CA VAL A 284 14.11 22.48 -5.40
C VAL A 284 14.50 23.12 -6.73
N ASP A 285 14.64 22.33 -7.80
CA ASP A 285 14.99 22.84 -9.14
C ASP A 285 13.97 23.86 -9.66
N LEU A 286 12.71 23.69 -9.30
CA LEU A 286 11.61 24.58 -9.68
C LEU A 286 11.40 25.76 -8.70
N GLY A 287 12.20 25.83 -7.62
CA GLY A 287 12.15 26.91 -6.64
C GLY A 287 10.97 26.83 -5.65
N TYR A 288 10.32 25.69 -5.52
CA TYR A 288 9.22 25.50 -4.56
C TYR A 288 9.72 25.09 -3.17
N CYS A 289 10.78 24.31 -3.08
CA CYS A 289 11.26 23.70 -1.84
C CYS A 289 12.69 24.18 -1.51
N ALA A 290 12.98 24.32 -0.22
CA ALA A 290 14.35 24.61 0.24
C ALA A 290 15.27 23.39 0.03
N PRO A 291 16.55 23.60 -0.38
CA PRO A 291 17.52 22.49 -0.54
C PRO A 291 17.72 21.66 0.74
N ASP A 292 17.60 22.28 1.91
CA ASP A 292 17.78 21.61 3.20
C ASP A 292 16.69 20.55 3.46
N ASP A 293 15.44 20.80 3.05
CA ASP A 293 14.36 19.85 3.18
C ASP A 293 14.58 18.62 2.29
N ALA A 294 15.03 18.84 1.05
CA ALA A 294 15.41 17.76 0.14
C ALA A 294 16.57 16.92 0.70
N ALA A 295 17.59 17.60 1.25
CA ALA A 295 18.72 16.95 1.89
C ALA A 295 18.27 16.11 3.11
N LYS A 296 17.41 16.66 3.97
CA LYS A 296 16.87 15.98 5.15
C LYS A 296 16.04 14.76 4.77
N CYS A 297 15.15 14.87 3.79
CA CYS A 297 14.37 13.76 3.26
C CYS A 297 15.28 12.62 2.78
N LYS A 298 16.25 12.93 1.93
CA LYS A 298 17.18 11.95 1.36
C LYS A 298 18.10 11.31 2.40
N ALA A 299 18.57 12.10 3.37
CA ALA A 299 19.37 11.60 4.48
C ALA A 299 18.60 10.56 5.31
N HIS A 300 17.35 10.85 5.64
CA HIS A 300 16.48 9.92 6.37
C HIS A 300 16.27 8.62 5.59
N LEU A 301 15.92 8.69 4.30
CA LEU A 301 15.73 7.49 3.47
C LEU A 301 16.96 6.60 3.45
N ARG A 302 18.17 7.19 3.27
CA ARG A 302 19.43 6.43 3.29
C ARG A 302 19.75 5.86 4.68
N ALA A 303 19.48 6.59 5.74
CA ALA A 303 19.73 6.13 7.11
C ALA A 303 18.93 4.87 7.46
N VAL A 304 17.74 4.70 6.86
CA VAL A 304 16.91 3.50 7.03
C VAL A 304 17.15 2.42 5.96
N GLY A 305 18.15 2.60 5.10
CA GLY A 305 18.53 1.64 4.05
C GLY A 305 17.58 1.62 2.86
N LEU A 306 16.88 2.73 2.59
CA LEU A 306 16.04 2.93 1.41
C LEU A 306 16.77 3.75 0.34
N PRO A 307 16.49 3.52 -0.96
CA PRO A 307 16.96 4.41 -2.02
C PRO A 307 16.41 5.81 -1.84
N ALA A 308 17.23 6.83 -2.07
CA ALA A 308 16.84 8.23 -1.96
C ALA A 308 16.89 8.99 -3.31
N GLY A 309 17.08 8.26 -4.39
CA GLY A 309 17.14 8.79 -5.75
C GLY A 309 17.45 7.71 -6.77
N GLN A 310 17.51 8.12 -8.04
CA GLN A 310 17.74 7.20 -9.17
C GLN A 310 19.06 6.45 -9.05
N ALA A 311 20.13 7.12 -8.63
CA ALA A 311 21.47 6.52 -8.52
C ALA A 311 21.57 5.38 -7.50
N ASP A 312 20.65 5.33 -6.53
CA ASP A 312 20.62 4.30 -5.49
C ASP A 312 19.88 3.01 -5.97
N LEU A 313 19.30 3.02 -7.18
CA LEU A 313 18.58 1.88 -7.75
C LEU A 313 19.44 1.07 -8.70
N ALA A 314 19.29 -0.27 -8.70
CA ALA A 314 19.93 -1.13 -9.69
C ALA A 314 19.49 -0.79 -11.14
N ALA A 315 18.25 -0.34 -11.31
CA ALA A 315 17.70 0.17 -12.58
C ALA A 315 18.03 1.66 -12.83
N GLY A 316 18.89 2.26 -12.01
CA GLY A 316 19.25 3.68 -12.08
C GLY A 316 19.95 4.10 -13.37
N ASN A 317 20.56 3.15 -14.10
CA ASN A 317 21.17 3.37 -15.41
C ASN A 317 20.18 3.50 -16.57
N ALA A 318 18.87 3.44 -16.31
CA ALA A 318 17.87 3.58 -17.36
C ALA A 318 17.96 4.96 -18.04
N ALA A 319 17.95 4.96 -19.37
CA ALA A 319 17.99 6.19 -20.14
C ALA A 319 16.79 7.09 -19.78
N PRO A 320 16.99 8.40 -19.55
CA PRO A 320 15.92 9.35 -19.23
C PRO A 320 14.72 9.28 -20.18
N SER A 321 15.00 9.11 -21.49
CA SER A 321 13.94 8.98 -22.51
C SER A 321 13.01 7.77 -22.29
N LYS A 322 13.55 6.63 -21.80
CA LYS A 322 12.74 5.45 -21.47
C LYS A 322 11.86 5.71 -20.24
N LEU A 323 12.43 6.29 -19.18
CA LEU A 323 11.66 6.61 -17.97
C LEU A 323 10.55 7.62 -18.28
N ILE A 324 10.82 8.65 -19.10
CA ILE A 324 9.81 9.60 -19.55
C ILE A 324 8.73 8.91 -20.40
N ALA A 325 9.10 7.94 -21.24
CA ALA A 325 8.12 7.16 -21.99
C ALA A 325 7.18 6.37 -21.06
N HIS A 326 7.72 5.71 -20.01
CA HIS A 326 6.91 5.03 -19.00
C HIS A 326 5.98 5.99 -18.26
N MET A 327 6.46 7.18 -17.87
CA MET A 327 5.65 8.20 -17.21
C MET A 327 4.48 8.67 -18.08
N LYS A 328 4.67 8.80 -19.41
CA LYS A 328 3.63 9.20 -20.37
C LYS A 328 2.54 8.13 -20.53
N HIS A 329 2.86 6.85 -20.31
CA HIS A 329 1.89 5.75 -20.35
C HIS A 329 1.11 5.60 -19.04
N ASP A 330 1.55 6.21 -17.94
CA ASP A 330 0.80 6.21 -16.68
C ASP A 330 -0.46 7.07 -16.82
N LYS A 331 -1.58 6.63 -16.18
CA LYS A 331 -2.91 7.28 -16.18
C LYS A 331 -2.94 8.75 -15.71
N LYS A 332 -1.83 9.30 -15.27
CA LYS A 332 -1.70 10.67 -14.78
C LYS A 332 -1.65 11.75 -15.87
N MET A 333 -1.82 11.36 -17.15
CA MET A 333 -2.05 12.30 -18.22
C MET A 333 -3.51 12.78 -18.21
N ARG A 334 -3.73 14.04 -17.85
CA ARG A 334 -5.00 14.74 -18.04
C ARG A 334 -4.78 15.86 -19.05
N ASP A 335 -5.61 15.92 -20.08
CA ASP A 335 -5.51 16.95 -21.14
C ASP A 335 -4.11 17.07 -21.78
N GLY A 336 -3.40 15.94 -21.93
CA GLY A 336 -2.07 15.91 -22.53
C GLY A 336 -0.93 16.38 -21.64
N ARG A 337 -1.18 16.66 -20.34
CA ARG A 337 -0.17 17.10 -19.37
C ARG A 337 0.13 16.01 -18.33
N MET A 338 1.40 15.90 -17.94
CA MET A 338 1.80 15.08 -16.79
C MET A 338 1.59 15.84 -15.49
N TYR A 339 1.01 15.16 -14.49
CA TYR A 339 0.84 15.71 -13.16
C TYR A 339 1.86 15.10 -12.20
N PHE A 340 2.50 15.95 -11.43
CA PHE A 340 3.44 15.57 -10.39
C PHE A 340 2.91 15.99 -9.02
N ILE A 341 3.26 15.23 -8.01
CA ILE A 341 3.12 15.70 -6.63
C ILE A 341 4.47 16.26 -6.23
N LEU A 342 4.49 17.57 -5.99
CA LEU A 342 5.64 18.33 -5.57
C LEU A 342 5.46 18.78 -4.11
N VAL A 343 6.49 19.37 -3.53
CA VAL A 343 6.48 19.84 -2.14
C VAL A 343 6.91 21.30 -2.02
N ASN A 344 6.27 22.06 -1.12
CA ASN A 344 6.74 23.37 -0.67
C ASN A 344 7.76 23.21 0.46
N ALA A 345 7.56 22.19 1.32
CA ALA A 345 8.40 21.83 2.44
C ALA A 345 8.09 20.40 2.87
N ILE A 346 8.85 19.83 3.80
CA ILE A 346 8.45 18.60 4.50
C ILE A 346 7.09 18.83 5.16
N GLY A 347 6.11 17.95 4.84
CA GLY A 347 4.75 18.03 5.36
C GLY A 347 3.80 18.93 4.57
N ASP A 348 4.23 19.47 3.43
CA ASP A 348 3.40 20.33 2.58
C ASP A 348 3.55 19.99 1.10
N ALA A 349 2.76 19.01 0.63
CA ALA A 349 2.75 18.56 -0.76
C ALA A 349 1.56 19.14 -1.53
N PHE A 350 1.75 19.35 -2.83
CA PHE A 350 0.72 19.85 -3.74
C PHE A 350 0.77 19.17 -5.11
N VAL A 351 -0.32 19.28 -5.85
CA VAL A 351 -0.43 18.75 -7.21
C VAL A 351 -0.02 19.83 -8.21
N SER A 352 0.92 19.52 -9.12
CA SER A 352 1.35 20.43 -10.19
C SER A 352 1.16 19.79 -11.56
N GLY A 353 0.49 20.50 -12.47
CA GLY A 353 0.41 20.17 -13.90
C GLY A 353 1.30 21.04 -14.78
N ASP A 354 2.05 21.98 -14.19
CA ASP A 354 2.85 22.97 -14.89
C ASP A 354 4.36 22.71 -14.76
N VAL A 355 4.74 21.42 -14.75
CA VAL A 355 6.15 21.00 -14.69
C VAL A 355 6.73 21.00 -16.09
N PRO A 356 7.79 21.81 -16.37
CA PRO A 356 8.45 21.80 -17.66
C PRO A 356 9.06 20.42 -17.97
N PRO A 357 8.80 19.85 -19.17
CA PRO A 357 9.38 18.56 -19.55
C PRO A 357 10.91 18.53 -19.46
N ASP A 358 11.56 19.64 -19.84
CA ASP A 358 13.02 19.79 -19.79
C ASP A 358 13.58 19.71 -18.37
N ALA A 359 12.83 20.16 -17.36
CA ALA A 359 13.23 20.05 -15.96
C ALA A 359 13.24 18.57 -15.51
N VAL A 360 12.24 17.79 -15.92
CA VAL A 360 12.18 16.35 -15.63
C VAL A 360 13.33 15.61 -16.33
N GLU A 361 13.59 15.93 -17.60
CA GLU A 361 14.69 15.32 -18.36
C GLU A 361 16.05 15.63 -17.74
N ALA A 362 16.29 16.90 -17.38
CA ALA A 362 17.53 17.35 -16.72
C ALA A 362 17.75 16.64 -15.37
N LEU A 363 16.69 16.50 -14.56
CA LEU A 363 16.72 15.76 -13.30
C LEU A 363 17.16 14.32 -13.50
N LEU A 364 16.49 13.60 -14.42
CA LEU A 364 16.79 12.19 -14.71
C LEU A 364 18.19 11.99 -15.31
N GLN A 365 18.65 12.95 -16.14
CA GLN A 365 20.00 12.91 -16.69
C GLN A 365 21.07 13.05 -15.61
N ARG A 366 20.87 13.93 -14.62
CA ARG A 366 21.77 14.05 -13.46
C ARG A 366 21.79 12.75 -12.65
N GLY A 367 20.64 12.14 -12.43
CA GLY A 367 20.52 10.87 -11.72
C GLY A 367 21.26 9.73 -12.43
N ALA A 368 21.14 9.62 -13.75
CA ALA A 368 21.84 8.60 -14.55
C ALA A 368 23.37 8.80 -14.58
N ASN A 369 23.85 10.03 -14.53
CA ASN A 369 25.29 10.34 -14.53
C ASN A 369 25.95 10.16 -13.14
N ALA A 370 25.17 10.00 -12.08
CA ALA A 370 25.64 9.82 -10.71
C ALA A 370 25.84 8.32 -10.33
N VAL A 371 25.45 7.40 -11.23
CA VAL A 371 25.65 5.93 -11.13
C VAL A 371 27.07 5.53 -11.67
#